data_8fc153efef396599441c385c6ac2e5f1
#
_entry.id   8fc153efef396599441c385c6ac2e5f1
#
_cell.length_a   1.000
_cell.length_b   1.000
_cell.length_c   1.000
_cell.angle_alpha   90.00
_cell.angle_beta   90.00
_cell.angle_gamma   90.00
#
_symmetry.space_group_name_H-M   'P 1'
#
loop_
_entity.id
_entity.type
_entity.pdbx_description
1 polymer ?
#
loop_
_entity_poly.entity_id
_entity_poly.type
_entity_poly.pdbx_seq_one_letter_code
_entity_poly.pdbx_strand_id
1 'polypeptide(L)'
;PGAFEIQHAFNVFVLGEETLKGLGIDEEEYTSFDFNLLERLGFSRNEIAQANLEICGTQKIEGAPYLKDEHLNVFDCANKCGKDGERFIHYMGHVRMMAAAQPFISGAISKTVNMPNEATVQDIEDCYFESAKIGVKAIAIYRDGSKASQPLSASSDEGDSDESLSLIHI
;
A
#
# COMPACT_ATOMS: atom_id res chain seq x y z
N PRO A 1 -4.11 -2.50 -17.78
CA PRO A 1 -4.51 -3.20 -16.60
C PRO A 1 -3.96 -2.44 -15.40
N GLY A 2 -4.76 -2.21 -14.36
CA GLY A 2 -4.35 -1.48 -13.17
C GLY A 2 -3.53 -2.31 -12.17
N ALA A 3 -2.65 -3.16 -12.66
CA ALA A 3 -1.78 -3.98 -11.84
C ALA A 3 -0.53 -3.20 -11.43
N PHE A 4 -0.17 -3.25 -10.16
CA PHE A 4 1.05 -2.64 -9.63
C PHE A 4 2.31 -3.45 -10.00
N GLU A 5 2.16 -4.73 -10.27
CA GLU A 5 3.21 -5.63 -10.74
C GLU A 5 2.71 -6.44 -11.93
N ILE A 6 3.60 -6.70 -12.89
CA ILE A 6 3.24 -7.40 -14.13
C ILE A 6 2.70 -8.80 -13.86
N GLN A 7 3.21 -9.49 -12.84
CA GLN A 7 2.76 -10.84 -12.46
C GLN A 7 1.26 -10.90 -12.17
N HIS A 8 0.67 -9.83 -11.62
CA HIS A 8 -0.76 -9.78 -11.35
C HIS A 8 -1.63 -9.68 -12.62
N ALA A 9 -1.04 -9.38 -13.77
CA ALA A 9 -1.72 -9.45 -15.06
C ALA A 9 -1.69 -10.87 -15.66
N PHE A 10 -0.88 -11.78 -15.13
CA PHE A 10 -0.69 -13.14 -15.63
C PHE A 10 -1.35 -14.17 -14.69
N ASN A 11 -2.66 -14.09 -14.53
CA ASN A 11 -3.44 -14.98 -13.68
C ASN A 11 -4.63 -15.57 -14.44
N VAL A 12 -5.31 -16.53 -13.84
CA VAL A 12 -6.45 -17.25 -14.43
C VAL A 12 -7.61 -16.32 -14.78
N PHE A 13 -7.86 -15.25 -14.01
CA PHE A 13 -8.97 -14.32 -14.27
C PHE A 13 -8.75 -13.45 -15.50
N VAL A 14 -7.50 -13.18 -15.85
CA VAL A 14 -7.12 -12.37 -17.02
C VAL A 14 -6.92 -13.22 -18.25
N LEU A 15 -6.27 -14.37 -18.13
CA LEU A 15 -5.87 -15.23 -19.25
C LEU A 15 -6.91 -16.29 -19.59
N GLY A 16 -7.73 -16.69 -18.63
CA GLY A 16 -8.69 -17.77 -18.73
C GLY A 16 -8.06 -19.17 -18.55
N GLU A 17 -8.87 -20.10 -18.05
CA GLU A 17 -8.45 -21.49 -17.77
C GLU A 17 -7.94 -22.23 -19.01
N GLU A 18 -8.59 -22.02 -20.17
CA GLU A 18 -8.20 -22.69 -21.42
C GLU A 18 -6.77 -22.33 -21.83
N THR A 19 -6.37 -21.06 -21.63
CA THR A 19 -5.01 -20.61 -21.92
C THR A 19 -4.01 -21.30 -21.00
N LEU A 20 -4.28 -21.38 -19.69
CA LEU A 20 -3.39 -22.01 -18.72
C LEU A 20 -3.27 -23.52 -18.98
N LYS A 21 -4.37 -24.19 -19.25
CA LYS A 21 -4.37 -25.61 -19.64
C LYS A 21 -3.59 -25.85 -20.93
N GLY A 22 -3.69 -24.94 -21.90
CA GLY A 22 -2.89 -24.97 -23.13
C GLY A 22 -1.38 -24.81 -22.89
N LEU A 23 -0.98 -24.16 -21.81
CA LEU A 23 0.40 -24.05 -21.34
C LEU A 23 0.87 -25.21 -20.46
N GLY A 24 0.01 -26.21 -20.24
CA GLY A 24 0.30 -27.38 -19.41
C GLY A 24 0.26 -27.12 -17.92
N ILE A 25 -0.53 -26.14 -17.50
CA ILE A 25 -0.72 -25.74 -16.09
C ILE A 25 -2.12 -26.20 -15.67
N ASP A 26 -2.20 -27.03 -14.65
CA ASP A 26 -3.46 -27.57 -14.16
C ASP A 26 -4.12 -26.69 -13.08
N GLU A 27 -5.34 -27.07 -12.69
CA GLU A 27 -6.15 -26.30 -11.77
C GLU A 27 -5.55 -26.23 -10.38
N GLU A 28 -4.92 -27.30 -9.89
CA GLU A 28 -4.29 -27.34 -8.58
C GLU A 28 -3.11 -26.37 -8.52
N GLU A 29 -2.38 -26.22 -9.62
CA GLU A 29 -1.22 -25.34 -9.75
C GLU A 29 -1.64 -23.87 -9.78
N TYR A 30 -2.58 -23.48 -10.67
CA TYR A 30 -2.94 -22.05 -10.80
C TYR A 30 -3.87 -21.52 -9.71
N THR A 31 -4.45 -22.36 -8.87
CA THR A 31 -5.22 -21.96 -7.69
C THR A 31 -4.38 -21.85 -6.44
N SER A 32 -3.11 -22.27 -6.48
CA SER A 32 -2.19 -22.09 -5.36
C SER A 32 -1.94 -20.61 -5.07
N PHE A 33 -1.85 -20.27 -3.78
CA PHE A 33 -1.61 -18.88 -3.35
C PHE A 33 -0.26 -18.33 -3.84
N ASP A 34 0.76 -19.18 -3.92
CA ASP A 34 2.12 -18.81 -4.33
C ASP A 34 2.36 -18.96 -5.84
N PHE A 35 1.30 -19.17 -6.62
CA PHE A 35 1.44 -19.40 -8.05
C PHE A 35 1.88 -18.12 -8.79
N ASN A 36 3.00 -18.20 -9.48
CA ASN A 36 3.51 -17.15 -10.37
C ASN A 36 3.73 -17.72 -11.77
N LEU A 37 2.87 -17.35 -12.71
CA LEU A 37 2.93 -17.86 -14.07
C LEU A 37 4.25 -17.53 -14.78
N LEU A 38 4.83 -16.34 -14.54
CA LEU A 38 6.07 -15.95 -15.20
C LEU A 38 7.26 -16.80 -14.73
N GLU A 39 7.36 -17.10 -13.43
CA GLU A 39 8.37 -18.03 -12.89
C GLU A 39 8.14 -19.45 -13.42
N ARG A 40 6.89 -19.89 -13.51
CA ARG A 40 6.52 -21.19 -14.05
C ARG A 40 6.89 -21.35 -15.52
N LEU A 41 6.85 -20.27 -16.31
CA LEU A 41 7.30 -20.22 -17.70
C LEU A 41 8.83 -20.10 -17.85
N GLY A 42 9.57 -20.04 -16.74
CA GLY A 42 11.03 -20.07 -16.71
C GLY A 42 11.70 -18.70 -16.64
N PHE A 43 10.95 -17.62 -16.47
CA PHE A 43 11.54 -16.30 -16.23
C PHE A 43 12.15 -16.24 -14.83
N SER A 44 13.37 -15.75 -14.73
CA SER A 44 14.01 -15.50 -13.45
C SER A 44 13.38 -14.28 -12.74
N ARG A 45 13.47 -14.24 -11.42
CA ARG A 45 13.01 -13.10 -10.62
C ARG A 45 13.61 -11.77 -11.06
N ASN A 46 14.87 -11.78 -11.50
CA ASN A 46 15.54 -10.57 -12.00
C ASN A 46 14.94 -10.08 -13.32
N GLU A 47 14.63 -10.98 -14.25
CA GLU A 47 13.96 -10.62 -15.51
C GLU A 47 12.57 -10.07 -15.27
N ILE A 48 11.81 -10.69 -14.34
CA ILE A 48 10.48 -10.22 -13.93
C ILE A 48 10.59 -8.83 -13.30
N ALA A 49 11.57 -8.60 -12.41
CA ALA A 49 11.79 -7.31 -11.78
C ALA A 49 12.17 -6.20 -12.79
N GLN A 50 13.02 -6.51 -13.76
CA GLN A 50 13.37 -5.56 -14.82
C GLN A 50 12.15 -5.24 -15.71
N ALA A 51 11.41 -6.26 -16.14
CA ALA A 51 10.18 -6.05 -16.91
C ALA A 51 9.15 -5.24 -16.13
N ASN A 52 9.04 -5.48 -14.82
CA ASN A 52 8.17 -4.72 -13.96
C ASN A 52 8.55 -3.23 -13.91
N LEU A 53 9.84 -2.93 -13.79
CA LEU A 53 10.34 -1.55 -13.82
C LEU A 53 10.05 -0.84 -15.13
N GLU A 54 10.20 -1.52 -16.28
CA GLU A 54 9.94 -0.96 -17.60
C GLU A 54 8.45 -0.74 -17.87
N ILE A 55 7.58 -1.66 -17.41
CA ILE A 55 6.14 -1.65 -17.71
C ILE A 55 5.34 -0.89 -16.67
N CYS A 56 5.60 -1.13 -15.38
CA CYS A 56 4.86 -0.54 -14.26
C CYS A 56 5.55 0.71 -13.68
N GLY A 57 6.82 0.93 -13.98
CA GLY A 57 7.62 2.01 -13.43
C GLY A 57 7.98 1.81 -11.96
N THR A 58 8.53 2.84 -11.33
CA THR A 58 8.92 2.86 -9.92
C THR A 58 7.73 3.04 -8.97
N GLN A 59 6.58 3.46 -9.50
CA GLN A 59 5.36 3.80 -8.75
C GLN A 59 5.55 4.90 -7.69
N LYS A 60 6.60 5.69 -7.81
CA LYS A 60 6.88 6.86 -6.98
C LYS A 60 7.28 8.05 -7.84
N ILE A 61 7.12 9.24 -7.30
CA ILE A 61 7.46 10.49 -8.01
C ILE A 61 8.90 10.92 -7.75
N GLU A 62 9.52 10.44 -6.67
CA GLU A 62 10.90 10.72 -6.33
C GLU A 62 11.82 10.21 -7.44
N GLY A 63 12.70 11.07 -7.91
CA GLY A 63 13.61 10.78 -9.01
C GLY A 63 12.99 10.87 -10.41
N ALA A 64 11.76 11.37 -10.55
CA ALA A 64 11.15 11.58 -11.85
C ALA A 64 11.96 12.58 -12.67
N PRO A 65 12.27 12.27 -13.97
CA PRO A 65 13.03 13.16 -14.82
C PRO A 65 12.37 14.54 -14.95
N TYR A 66 13.17 15.58 -14.87
CA TYR A 66 12.73 16.99 -15.04
C TYR A 66 11.79 17.54 -13.95
N LEU A 67 11.44 16.77 -12.91
CA LEU A 67 10.73 17.26 -11.77
C LEU A 67 11.71 17.85 -10.76
N LYS A 68 11.50 19.10 -10.38
CA LYS A 68 12.33 19.75 -9.36
C LYS A 68 11.92 19.33 -7.95
N ASP A 69 12.89 19.19 -7.04
CA ASP A 69 12.66 18.79 -5.67
C ASP A 69 11.69 19.73 -4.92
N GLU A 70 11.70 21.03 -5.23
CA GLU A 70 10.78 22.03 -4.66
C GLU A 70 9.30 21.75 -4.96
N HIS A 71 9.00 20.95 -5.99
CA HIS A 71 7.64 20.59 -6.40
C HIS A 71 7.17 19.24 -5.83
N LEU A 72 8.05 18.44 -5.25
CA LEU A 72 7.71 17.09 -4.78
C LEU A 72 6.57 17.07 -3.76
N ASN A 73 6.49 18.08 -2.88
CA ASN A 73 5.45 18.18 -1.86
C ASN A 73 4.02 18.18 -2.42
N VAL A 74 3.83 18.61 -3.67
CA VAL A 74 2.51 18.65 -4.33
C VAL A 74 2.00 17.22 -4.61
N PHE A 75 2.92 16.29 -4.72
CA PHE A 75 2.64 14.89 -5.07
C PHE A 75 2.64 13.95 -3.86
N ASP A 76 2.90 14.46 -2.65
CA ASP A 76 2.89 13.63 -1.46
C ASP A 76 1.51 13.01 -1.24
N CYS A 77 1.48 11.70 -1.03
CA CYS A 77 0.28 10.93 -0.74
C CYS A 77 0.16 10.62 0.75
N ALA A 78 -0.96 10.02 1.15
CA ALA A 78 -1.18 9.61 2.54
C ALA A 78 -0.22 8.50 3.00
N ASN A 79 0.26 7.67 2.06
CA ASN A 79 1.21 6.58 2.28
C ASN A 79 2.44 6.80 1.41
N LYS A 80 3.53 6.15 1.77
CA LYS A 80 4.71 6.00 0.91
C LYS A 80 4.31 5.28 -0.37
N CYS A 81 4.84 5.69 -1.51
CA CYS A 81 4.51 5.15 -2.84
C CYS A 81 5.64 4.27 -3.36
N GLY A 82 5.29 3.19 -4.07
CA GLY A 82 6.28 2.24 -4.59
C GLY A 82 6.97 1.43 -3.48
N LYS A 83 7.97 0.65 -3.87
CA LYS A 83 8.71 -0.22 -2.92
C LYS A 83 9.68 0.56 -2.03
N ASP A 84 10.22 1.65 -2.53
CA ASP A 84 11.31 2.43 -1.94
C ASP A 84 11.02 3.93 -1.88
N GLY A 85 9.76 4.34 -1.99
CA GLY A 85 9.35 5.71 -1.76
C GLY A 85 9.44 6.08 -0.28
N GLU A 86 9.93 7.28 -0.01
CA GLU A 86 10.11 7.77 1.36
C GLU A 86 9.10 8.84 1.73
N ARG A 87 8.56 9.52 0.72
CA ARG A 87 7.69 10.68 0.88
C ARG A 87 6.26 10.28 1.19
N PHE A 88 5.67 10.96 2.17
CA PHE A 88 4.24 10.86 2.51
C PHE A 88 3.80 12.09 3.30
N ILE A 89 2.50 12.35 3.35
CA ILE A 89 1.94 13.40 4.22
C ILE A 89 1.95 12.88 5.66
N HIS A 90 2.71 13.52 6.53
CA HIS A 90 2.76 13.16 7.95
C HIS A 90 1.35 13.13 8.55
N TYR A 91 1.04 12.12 9.37
CA TYR A 91 -0.30 11.88 9.90
C TYR A 91 -0.90 13.10 10.61
N MET A 92 -0.09 13.90 11.32
CA MET A 92 -0.54 15.15 11.94
C MET A 92 -0.96 16.22 10.92
N GLY A 93 -0.49 16.16 9.67
CA GLY A 93 -0.98 17.01 8.58
C GLY A 93 -2.48 16.77 8.29
N HIS A 94 -2.87 15.49 8.25
CA HIS A 94 -4.27 15.11 8.08
C HIS A 94 -5.13 15.57 9.26
N VAL A 95 -4.64 15.37 10.49
CA VAL A 95 -5.34 15.77 11.72
C VAL A 95 -5.55 17.28 11.77
N ARG A 96 -4.51 18.07 11.46
CA ARG A 96 -4.61 19.55 11.40
C ARG A 96 -5.58 20.03 10.34
N MET A 97 -5.62 19.38 9.17
CA MET A 97 -6.59 19.69 8.13
C MET A 97 -8.02 19.40 8.59
N MET A 98 -8.26 18.27 9.26
CA MET A 98 -9.56 17.95 9.87
C MET A 98 -9.96 19.00 10.90
N ALA A 99 -9.06 19.38 11.79
CA ALA A 99 -9.29 20.39 12.81
C ALA A 99 -9.64 21.77 12.22
N ALA A 100 -8.94 22.16 11.15
CA ALA A 100 -9.23 23.43 10.46
C ALA A 100 -10.62 23.45 9.82
N ALA A 101 -11.11 22.31 9.33
CA ALA A 101 -12.44 22.21 8.71
C ALA A 101 -13.56 21.98 9.75
N GLN A 102 -13.26 21.37 10.90
CA GLN A 102 -14.26 20.94 11.89
C GLN A 102 -15.19 22.04 12.41
N PRO A 103 -14.75 23.30 12.64
CA PRO A 103 -15.62 24.37 13.12
C PRO A 103 -16.77 24.73 12.15
N PHE A 104 -16.61 24.40 10.88
CA PHE A 104 -17.58 24.69 9.82
C PHE A 104 -18.53 23.51 9.54
N ILE A 105 -18.33 22.37 10.22
CA ILE A 105 -19.06 21.12 9.99
C ILE A 105 -19.73 20.70 11.31
N SER A 106 -21.06 20.57 11.31
CA SER A 106 -21.82 20.20 12.48
C SER A 106 -21.59 18.76 12.91
N GLY A 107 -21.43 17.84 11.96
CA GLY A 107 -21.09 16.45 12.20
C GLY A 107 -19.59 16.22 12.44
N ALA A 108 -19.21 14.98 12.68
CA ALA A 108 -17.81 14.56 12.66
C ALA A 108 -17.31 14.34 11.22
N ILE A 109 -16.01 14.52 11.00
CA ILE A 109 -15.38 14.26 9.71
C ILE A 109 -14.90 12.81 9.71
N SER A 110 -15.46 11.99 8.80
CA SER A 110 -15.06 10.60 8.64
C SER A 110 -13.81 10.52 7.75
N LYS A 111 -12.65 10.48 8.37
CA LYS A 111 -11.38 10.30 7.67
C LYS A 111 -10.49 9.33 8.45
N THR A 112 -9.95 8.34 7.73
CA THR A 112 -8.88 7.50 8.25
C THR A 112 -7.54 8.25 8.11
N VAL A 113 -6.82 8.34 9.20
CA VAL A 113 -5.45 8.86 9.28
C VAL A 113 -4.50 7.67 9.12
N ASN A 114 -3.75 7.65 8.02
CA ASN A 114 -2.78 6.61 7.77
C ASN A 114 -1.48 6.93 8.49
N MET A 115 -0.91 5.91 9.11
CA MET A 115 0.39 5.95 9.77
C MET A 115 1.33 4.93 9.14
N PRO A 116 2.61 5.24 8.99
CA PRO A 116 3.58 4.31 8.44
C PRO A 116 3.78 3.10 9.38
N ASN A 117 4.34 2.01 8.84
CA ASN A 117 4.58 0.78 9.60
C ASN A 117 5.50 1.00 10.81
N GLU A 118 6.45 1.93 10.71
CA GLU A 118 7.37 2.28 11.79
C GLU A 118 6.74 3.11 12.92
N ALA A 119 5.47 3.55 12.77
CA ALA A 119 4.77 4.29 13.83
C ALA A 119 4.65 3.46 15.10
N THR A 120 5.03 4.06 16.23
CA THR A 120 5.00 3.44 17.55
C THR A 120 3.63 3.56 18.21
N VAL A 121 3.43 2.83 19.30
CA VAL A 121 2.24 2.98 20.17
C VAL A 121 2.14 4.41 20.68
N GLN A 122 3.27 5.03 21.02
CA GLN A 122 3.30 6.42 21.50
C GLN A 122 2.82 7.40 20.42
N ASP A 123 3.24 7.21 19.16
CA ASP A 123 2.75 8.05 18.04
C ASP A 123 1.22 7.96 17.88
N ILE A 124 0.66 6.77 18.10
CA ILE A 124 -0.80 6.56 18.05
C ILE A 124 -1.49 7.28 19.21
N GLU A 125 -0.96 7.14 20.42
CA GLU A 125 -1.48 7.83 21.61
C GLU A 125 -1.42 9.35 21.42
N ASP A 126 -0.28 9.89 21.00
CA ASP A 126 -0.08 11.31 20.74
C ASP A 126 -1.03 11.83 19.66
N CYS A 127 -1.28 11.03 18.62
CA CYS A 127 -2.23 11.38 17.58
C CYS A 127 -3.66 11.52 18.13
N TYR A 128 -4.11 10.62 19.00
CA TYR A 128 -5.42 10.71 19.66
C TYR A 128 -5.50 11.93 20.59
N PHE A 129 -4.49 12.13 21.44
CA PHE A 129 -4.46 13.25 22.38
C PHE A 129 -4.46 14.60 21.67
N GLU A 130 -3.59 14.77 20.68
CA GLU A 130 -3.52 16.01 19.91
C GLU A 130 -4.79 16.26 19.11
N SER A 131 -5.40 15.21 18.55
CA SER A 131 -6.70 15.33 17.86
C SER A 131 -7.79 15.88 18.77
N ALA A 132 -7.88 15.36 19.98
CA ALA A 132 -8.84 15.84 20.99
C ALA A 132 -8.57 17.29 21.39
N LYS A 133 -7.30 17.63 21.63
CA LYS A 133 -6.87 19.00 21.99
C LYS A 133 -7.27 20.06 20.96
N ILE A 134 -7.11 19.74 19.68
CA ILE A 134 -7.40 20.69 18.59
C ILE A 134 -8.85 20.61 18.09
N GLY A 135 -9.71 19.88 18.80
CA GLY A 135 -11.16 19.88 18.62
C GLY A 135 -11.68 19.00 17.48
N VAL A 136 -10.95 17.98 17.07
CA VAL A 136 -11.44 16.95 16.13
C VAL A 136 -12.48 16.07 16.86
N LYS A 137 -13.68 15.93 16.28
CA LYS A 137 -14.79 15.20 16.91
C LYS A 137 -14.69 13.69 16.80
N ALA A 138 -14.05 13.18 15.75
CA ALA A 138 -13.79 11.76 15.53
C ALA A 138 -12.51 11.56 14.75
N ILE A 139 -11.82 10.45 15.02
CA ILE A 139 -10.62 10.04 14.32
C ILE A 139 -10.60 8.52 14.18
N ALA A 140 -10.19 8.04 13.02
CA ALA A 140 -9.84 6.65 12.80
C ALA A 140 -8.38 6.58 12.36
N ILE A 141 -7.62 5.65 12.90
CA ILE A 141 -6.21 5.44 12.56
C ILE A 141 -6.05 4.10 11.87
N TYR A 142 -5.26 4.08 10.81
CA TYR A 142 -4.80 2.87 10.16
C TYR A 142 -3.27 2.90 10.10
N ARG A 143 -2.63 1.98 10.81
CA ARG A 143 -1.19 1.78 10.73
C ARG A 143 -0.89 0.75 9.63
N ASP A 144 0.04 1.08 8.75
CA ASP A 144 0.48 0.19 7.68
C ASP A 144 1.01 -1.14 8.26
N GLY A 145 0.75 -2.26 7.60
CA GLY A 145 1.12 -3.58 8.11
C GLY A 145 0.29 -4.11 9.31
N SER A 146 -0.76 -3.40 9.75
CA SER A 146 -1.61 -3.86 10.86
C SER A 146 -2.60 -4.98 10.52
N LYS A 147 -2.73 -5.31 9.24
CA LYS A 147 -3.59 -6.40 8.74
C LYS A 147 -2.79 -7.33 7.85
N ALA A 148 -3.06 -8.62 7.96
CA ALA A 148 -2.43 -9.66 7.14
C ALA A 148 -2.71 -9.53 5.63
N SER A 149 -3.78 -8.84 5.24
CA SER A 149 -4.10 -8.53 3.84
C SER A 149 -4.48 -7.07 3.72
N GLN A 150 -3.73 -6.32 2.92
CA GLN A 150 -3.97 -4.91 2.64
C GLN A 150 -4.51 -4.76 1.22
N PRO A 151 -5.71 -4.19 1.03
CA PRO A 151 -6.30 -4.05 -0.29
C PRO A 151 -5.57 -3.06 -1.23
N LEU A 152 -4.63 -2.27 -0.71
CA LEU A 152 -3.90 -1.23 -1.44
C LEU A 152 -2.40 -1.22 -1.10
N SER A 153 -1.76 -2.37 -0.86
CA SER A 153 -0.30 -2.41 -0.74
C SER A 153 0.35 -2.29 -2.11
N ALA A 154 1.33 -1.40 -2.23
CA ALA A 154 2.12 -1.24 -3.45
C ALA A 154 3.21 -2.32 -3.61
N SER A 155 3.38 -3.20 -2.62
CA SER A 155 4.31 -4.34 -2.63
C SER A 155 3.61 -5.58 -2.10
N SER A 156 3.85 -6.71 -2.74
CA SER A 156 3.67 -8.00 -2.08
C SER A 156 4.73 -8.08 -0.98
N ASP A 157 4.31 -8.05 0.29
CA ASP A 157 5.20 -8.40 1.40
C ASP A 157 5.70 -9.84 1.15
N GLU A 158 6.97 -9.97 0.79
CA GLU A 158 7.67 -11.24 0.93
C GLU A 158 7.67 -11.52 2.44
N GLY A 159 6.83 -12.48 2.84
CA GLY A 159 6.57 -12.78 4.22
C GLY A 159 7.85 -13.17 4.95
N ASP A 160 8.23 -12.32 5.87
CA ASP A 160 9.03 -12.75 7.02
C ASP A 160 8.02 -13.31 8.03
N SER A 161 7.93 -14.64 8.05
CA SER A 161 7.11 -15.38 8.98
C SER A 161 7.78 -15.36 10.35
N ASP A 162 7.47 -14.33 11.15
CA ASP A 162 7.72 -14.41 12.59
C ASP A 162 6.42 -14.26 13.36
N GLU A 163 6.04 -15.33 14.02
CA GLU A 163 4.84 -15.49 14.81
C GLU A 163 4.85 -14.52 16.00
N SER A 164 4.01 -13.48 15.95
CA SER A 164 3.39 -12.98 17.17
C SER A 164 2.07 -12.27 16.85
N LEU A 165 1.02 -13.05 16.67
CA LEU A 165 -0.36 -12.57 16.70
C LEU A 165 -0.70 -12.13 18.13
N SER A 166 -0.58 -10.84 18.42
CA SER A 166 -1.29 -10.26 19.56
C SER A 166 -2.63 -9.69 19.08
N LEU A 167 -3.68 -10.45 19.28
CA LEU A 167 -5.05 -10.01 19.19
C LEU A 167 -5.29 -8.91 20.24
N ILE A 168 -5.44 -7.67 19.80
CA ILE A 168 -6.11 -6.64 20.60
C ILE A 168 -7.50 -6.47 20.01
N HIS A 169 -8.47 -7.09 20.64
CA HIS A 169 -9.89 -6.75 20.50
C HIS A 169 -10.18 -5.57 21.43
N ILE A 170 -10.63 -4.47 20.86
CA ILE A 170 -11.44 -3.46 21.54
C ILE A 170 -12.75 -3.35 20.78
#